data_7cfacf23517113416ade4b4ecc65a7d1
#
_entry.id   7cfacf23517113416ade4b4ecc65a7d1
#
_cell.length_a   1.000
_cell.length_b   1.000
_cell.length_c   1.000
_cell.angle_alpha   90.00
_cell.angle_beta   90.00
_cell.angle_gamma   90.00
#
_symmetry.space_group_name_H-M   'P 1'
#
loop_
_entity.id
_entity.type
_entity.pdbx_description
1 polymer ?
#
loop_
_entity_poly.entity_id
_entity_poly.type
_entity_poly.pdbx_seq_one_letter_code
_entity_poly.pdbx_strand_id
1 'polypeptide(L)'
;MEKIPTIFDRNWETNRKVNEKLVVDSFDFGNALATEKLDGTNVRITVRNHIVVRVEKRRNPDKTQKAKGIIDPWYVDANETDKGDGYIFEAVNNTDLTAVPDGEWSAEALGEKIQGNPLNLVGHTLFIFTLPEWLNKVTYSNVPTDFKGLKTWLPLQKSKFGNDTGIEGVVWHNLNTGEMCKIKVKDFDFKR
;
A
#
# COMPACT_ATOMS: atom_id res chain seq x y z
N MET A 1 -3.12 -13.96 3.22
CA MET A 1 -2.16 -12.88 2.83
C MET A 1 -1.64 -12.23 4.10
N GLU A 2 -0.36 -12.26 4.31
CA GLU A 2 0.25 -11.61 5.47
C GLU A 2 0.20 -10.08 5.38
N LYS A 3 0.13 -9.43 6.53
CA LYS A 3 0.24 -7.97 6.60
C LYS A 3 1.71 -7.59 6.57
N ILE A 4 2.07 -6.64 5.71
CA ILE A 4 3.42 -6.07 5.70
C ILE A 4 3.72 -5.51 7.10
N PRO A 5 4.79 -5.97 7.78
CA PRO A 5 5.13 -5.52 9.13
C PRO A 5 5.52 -4.05 9.16
N THR A 6 5.24 -3.39 10.28
CA THR A 6 5.78 -2.06 10.59
C THR A 6 7.20 -2.22 11.13
N ILE A 7 8.14 -1.39 10.69
CA ILE A 7 9.56 -1.54 11.06
C ILE A 7 9.86 -1.35 12.54
N PHE A 8 9.02 -0.58 13.25
CA PHE A 8 9.17 -0.34 14.68
C PHE A 8 8.05 -0.96 15.49
N ASP A 9 8.36 -1.31 16.73
CA ASP A 9 7.39 -1.77 17.72
C ASP A 9 6.40 -0.67 18.10
N ARG A 10 5.27 -1.07 18.70
CA ARG A 10 4.20 -0.17 19.08
C ARG A 10 3.94 -0.18 20.58
N ASN A 11 3.61 0.98 21.09
CA ASN A 11 3.10 1.15 22.46
C ASN A 11 1.63 0.72 22.54
N TRP A 12 1.37 -0.59 22.52
CA TRP A 12 0.03 -1.17 22.40
C TRP A 12 -0.89 -0.79 23.57
N GLU A 13 -0.32 -0.64 24.78
CA GLU A 13 -1.06 -0.33 26.02
C GLU A 13 -1.43 1.15 26.16
N THR A 14 -0.86 2.03 25.35
CA THR A 14 -1.04 3.47 25.47
C THR A 14 -1.64 4.07 24.19
N ASN A 15 -0.82 4.73 23.38
CA ASN A 15 -1.25 5.52 22.24
C ASN A 15 -1.22 4.77 20.89
N ARG A 16 -0.76 3.51 20.89
CA ARG A 16 -0.56 2.68 19.69
C ARG A 16 0.40 3.28 18.64
N LYS A 17 1.18 4.27 19.03
CA LYS A 17 2.24 4.84 18.20
C LYS A 17 3.48 3.98 18.27
N VAL A 18 4.35 4.13 17.27
CA VAL A 18 5.63 3.41 17.26
C VAL A 18 6.59 3.99 18.31
N ASN A 19 7.46 3.14 18.84
CA ASN A 19 8.60 3.48 19.66
C ASN A 19 9.90 3.23 18.89
N GLU A 20 11.07 3.52 19.48
CA GLU A 20 12.37 3.44 18.79
C GLU A 20 12.86 2.00 18.59
N LYS A 21 12.17 0.99 19.12
CA LYS A 21 12.58 -0.40 19.01
C LYS A 21 12.29 -0.93 17.61
N LEU A 22 13.35 -1.28 16.87
CA LEU A 22 13.27 -1.96 15.59
C LEU A 22 12.74 -3.40 15.79
N VAL A 23 11.84 -3.87 14.92
CA VAL A 23 11.27 -5.23 14.99
C VAL A 23 11.47 -6.04 13.70
N VAL A 24 12.19 -5.46 12.74
CA VAL A 24 12.59 -6.12 11.47
C VAL A 24 14.12 -6.18 11.39
N ASP A 25 14.76 -6.69 12.43
CA ASP A 25 16.22 -6.65 12.63
C ASP A 25 17.01 -7.31 11.49
N SER A 26 16.43 -8.30 10.82
CA SER A 26 17.05 -9.02 9.71
C SER A 26 16.76 -8.40 8.33
N PHE A 27 15.94 -7.34 8.25
CA PHE A 27 15.56 -6.77 6.97
C PHE A 27 16.72 -5.97 6.36
N ASP A 28 17.11 -6.34 5.15
CA ASP A 28 18.20 -5.67 4.41
C ASP A 28 17.70 -4.41 3.68
N PHE A 29 17.77 -3.28 4.37
CA PHE A 29 17.43 -1.97 3.82
C PHE A 29 18.39 -1.51 2.71
N GLY A 30 19.65 -1.99 2.72
CA GLY A 30 20.66 -1.61 1.74
C GLY A 30 20.34 -2.12 0.32
N ASN A 31 19.66 -3.27 0.23
CA ASN A 31 19.23 -3.89 -1.02
C ASN A 31 17.70 -3.76 -1.25
N ALA A 32 17.04 -2.87 -0.54
CA ALA A 32 15.61 -2.67 -0.67
C ALA A 32 15.26 -1.38 -1.41
N LEU A 33 14.24 -1.45 -2.24
CA LEU A 33 13.64 -0.30 -2.91
C LEU A 33 12.60 0.34 -1.98
N ALA A 34 12.79 1.62 -1.65
CA ALA A 34 11.85 2.39 -0.83
C ALA A 34 10.83 3.09 -1.72
N THR A 35 9.56 2.73 -1.62
CA THR A 35 8.48 3.28 -2.44
C THR A 35 7.46 4.03 -1.61
N GLU A 36 6.73 4.95 -2.23
CA GLU A 36 5.57 5.56 -1.62
C GLU A 36 4.54 4.51 -1.25
N LYS A 37 4.03 4.58 -0.04
CA LYS A 37 2.85 3.82 0.33
C LYS A 37 1.62 4.56 -0.14
N LEU A 38 1.07 4.13 -1.27
CA LEU A 38 -0.17 4.67 -1.81
C LEU A 38 -1.36 4.28 -0.90
N ASP A 39 -2.27 5.22 -0.67
CA ASP A 39 -3.44 5.05 0.19
C ASP A 39 -4.71 4.93 -0.67
N GLY A 40 -5.12 3.72 -0.93
CA GLY A 40 -6.26 3.36 -1.74
C GLY A 40 -6.96 2.11 -1.24
N THR A 41 -7.51 1.36 -2.16
CA THR A 41 -8.08 0.03 -1.89
C THR A 41 -7.21 -1.04 -2.53
N ASN A 42 -6.64 -1.90 -1.69
CA ASN A 42 -5.83 -3.01 -2.20
C ASN A 42 -6.70 -4.01 -2.94
N VAL A 43 -6.30 -4.30 -4.17
CA VAL A 43 -6.99 -5.22 -5.08
C VAL A 43 -6.01 -6.24 -5.66
N ARG A 44 -6.54 -7.30 -6.22
CA ARG A 44 -5.80 -8.25 -7.05
C ARG A 44 -6.54 -8.39 -8.39
N ILE A 45 -5.79 -8.25 -9.48
CA ILE A 45 -6.31 -8.49 -10.82
C ILE A 45 -5.69 -9.76 -11.40
N THR A 46 -6.49 -10.51 -12.15
CA THR A 46 -5.99 -11.64 -12.96
C THR A 46 -6.03 -11.24 -14.43
N VAL A 47 -4.88 -11.30 -15.08
CA VAL A 47 -4.72 -10.98 -16.52
C VAL A 47 -4.53 -12.27 -17.29
N ARG A 48 -5.23 -12.42 -18.41
CA ARG A 48 -5.09 -13.52 -19.39
C ARG A 48 -5.23 -12.96 -20.81
N ASN A 49 -4.27 -13.25 -21.67
CA ASN A 49 -4.22 -12.70 -23.03
C ASN A 49 -4.34 -11.17 -23.04
N HIS A 50 -3.66 -10.49 -22.11
CA HIS A 50 -3.69 -9.03 -21.92
C HIS A 50 -5.08 -8.46 -21.55
N ILE A 51 -6.00 -9.29 -21.10
CA ILE A 51 -7.34 -8.88 -20.64
C ILE A 51 -7.48 -9.19 -19.16
N VAL A 52 -8.04 -8.26 -18.41
CA VAL A 52 -8.41 -8.51 -17.00
C VAL A 52 -9.65 -9.40 -16.97
N VAL A 53 -9.50 -10.62 -16.46
CA VAL A 53 -10.57 -11.63 -16.38
C VAL A 53 -11.15 -11.76 -14.98
N ARG A 54 -10.49 -11.23 -13.95
CA ARG A 54 -10.96 -11.23 -12.58
C ARG A 54 -10.43 -10.03 -11.82
N VAL A 55 -11.29 -9.43 -11.00
CA VAL A 55 -10.97 -8.35 -10.08
C VAL A 55 -11.41 -8.75 -8.67
N GLU A 56 -10.49 -8.69 -7.73
CA GLU A 56 -10.74 -9.01 -6.33
C GLU A 56 -10.33 -7.83 -5.45
N LYS A 57 -11.05 -7.61 -4.36
CA LYS A 57 -10.70 -6.63 -3.32
C LYS A 57 -10.24 -7.31 -2.05
N ARG A 58 -9.30 -6.69 -1.34
CA ARG A 58 -8.86 -7.15 -0.03
C ARG A 58 -9.93 -6.86 1.01
N ARG A 59 -10.34 -7.90 1.73
CA ARG A 59 -11.23 -7.81 2.88
C ARG A 59 -10.47 -8.05 4.17
N ASN A 60 -10.68 -7.19 5.16
CA ASN A 60 -10.18 -7.41 6.52
C ASN A 60 -11.24 -8.15 7.35
N PRO A 61 -10.85 -9.04 8.28
CA PRO A 61 -11.79 -9.68 9.19
C PRO A 61 -12.52 -8.64 10.04
N ASP A 62 -13.82 -8.84 10.20
CA ASP A 62 -14.65 -8.06 11.10
C ASP A 62 -14.40 -8.42 12.58
N LYS A 63 -15.11 -7.74 13.51
CA LYS A 63 -14.93 -7.97 14.95
C LYS A 63 -15.25 -9.41 15.36
N THR A 64 -16.31 -10.00 14.78
CA THR A 64 -16.76 -11.37 15.09
C THR A 64 -15.75 -12.39 14.59
N GLN A 65 -15.23 -12.18 13.39
CA GLN A 65 -14.21 -13.04 12.79
C GLN A 65 -12.89 -12.97 13.58
N LYS A 66 -12.48 -11.78 14.02
CA LYS A 66 -11.30 -11.62 14.88
C LYS A 66 -11.45 -12.32 16.22
N ALA A 67 -12.63 -12.29 16.84
CA ALA A 67 -12.93 -13.03 18.07
C ALA A 67 -12.84 -14.54 17.89
N LYS A 68 -13.01 -15.05 16.65
CA LYS A 68 -12.84 -16.47 16.30
C LYS A 68 -11.41 -16.81 15.85
N GLY A 69 -10.44 -15.89 16.03
CA GLY A 69 -9.04 -16.09 15.66
C GLY A 69 -8.69 -15.85 14.19
N ILE A 70 -9.63 -15.35 13.38
CA ILE A 70 -9.35 -14.95 12.00
C ILE A 70 -8.76 -13.54 12.03
N ILE A 71 -7.45 -13.43 11.83
CA ILE A 71 -6.71 -12.16 11.95
C ILE A 71 -6.18 -11.63 10.60
N ASP A 72 -5.99 -12.53 9.63
CA ASP A 72 -5.44 -12.18 8.34
C ASP A 72 -6.50 -11.75 7.33
N PRO A 73 -6.21 -10.78 6.48
CA PRO A 73 -7.07 -10.41 5.37
C PRO A 73 -7.02 -11.45 4.25
N TRP A 74 -8.06 -11.45 3.43
CA TRP A 74 -8.14 -12.29 2.23
C TRP A 74 -8.74 -11.50 1.06
N TYR A 75 -8.64 -12.06 -0.14
CA TYR A 75 -9.28 -11.51 -1.32
C TYR A 75 -10.68 -12.09 -1.50
N VAL A 76 -11.60 -11.26 -1.93
CA VAL A 76 -12.95 -11.62 -2.38
C VAL A 76 -13.21 -10.98 -3.72
N ASP A 77 -14.03 -11.61 -4.57
CA ASP A 77 -14.41 -11.03 -5.84
C ASP A 77 -15.06 -9.66 -5.62
N ALA A 78 -14.64 -8.68 -6.41
CA ALA A 78 -15.32 -7.40 -6.51
C ALA A 78 -16.64 -7.57 -7.26
N ASN A 79 -17.66 -6.81 -6.87
CA ASN A 79 -18.99 -6.89 -7.46
C ASN A 79 -19.33 -5.60 -8.20
N GLU A 80 -19.45 -5.66 -9.52
CA GLU A 80 -19.75 -4.49 -10.36
C GLU A 80 -21.05 -3.77 -10.00
N THR A 81 -22.01 -4.47 -9.40
CA THR A 81 -23.29 -3.89 -8.96
C THR A 81 -23.20 -3.17 -7.61
N ASP A 82 -22.11 -3.39 -6.85
CA ASP A 82 -21.82 -2.66 -5.62
C ASP A 82 -21.23 -1.29 -5.97
N LYS A 83 -21.85 -0.22 -5.46
CA LYS A 83 -21.42 1.16 -5.75
C LYS A 83 -19.96 1.42 -5.39
N GLY A 84 -19.50 0.83 -4.29
CA GLY A 84 -18.10 0.99 -3.84
C GLY A 84 -17.12 0.28 -4.77
N ASP A 85 -17.48 -0.91 -5.22
CA ASP A 85 -16.65 -1.72 -6.12
C ASP A 85 -16.70 -1.19 -7.56
N GLY A 86 -17.77 -0.52 -7.95
CA GLY A 86 -17.87 0.15 -9.26
C GLY A 86 -16.67 1.09 -9.53
N TYR A 87 -16.17 1.77 -8.50
CA TYR A 87 -14.97 2.62 -8.64
C TYR A 87 -13.67 1.82 -8.84
N ILE A 88 -13.62 0.57 -8.35
CA ILE A 88 -12.50 -0.35 -8.63
C ILE A 88 -12.52 -0.74 -10.10
N PHE A 89 -13.68 -1.11 -10.65
CA PHE A 89 -13.81 -1.43 -12.09
C PHE A 89 -13.53 -0.22 -12.97
N GLU A 90 -13.96 0.97 -12.56
CA GLU A 90 -13.59 2.21 -13.25
C GLU A 90 -12.08 2.41 -13.26
N ALA A 91 -11.39 2.16 -12.13
CA ALA A 91 -9.93 2.23 -12.06
C ALA A 91 -9.26 1.20 -12.99
N VAL A 92 -9.78 -0.02 -13.10
CA VAL A 92 -9.31 -1.04 -14.06
C VAL A 92 -9.46 -0.53 -15.49
N ASN A 93 -10.63 -0.02 -15.84
CA ASN A 93 -10.94 0.43 -17.22
C ASN A 93 -10.14 1.66 -17.64
N ASN A 94 -9.80 2.53 -16.71
CA ASN A 94 -9.05 3.77 -16.99
C ASN A 94 -7.53 3.57 -17.00
N THR A 95 -7.04 2.37 -16.66
CA THR A 95 -5.61 2.09 -16.60
C THR A 95 -5.18 1.30 -17.83
N ASP A 96 -4.12 1.76 -18.51
CA ASP A 96 -3.51 0.99 -19.59
C ASP A 96 -2.80 -0.25 -19.01
N LEU A 97 -3.39 -1.40 -19.22
CA LEU A 97 -2.90 -2.70 -18.77
C LEU A 97 -2.38 -3.58 -19.91
N THR A 98 -2.25 -3.05 -21.12
CA THR A 98 -1.83 -3.81 -22.31
C THR A 98 -0.42 -4.38 -22.20
N ALA A 99 0.47 -3.71 -21.47
CA ALA A 99 1.82 -4.17 -21.18
C ALA A 99 1.92 -5.10 -19.97
N VAL A 100 0.82 -5.34 -19.24
CA VAL A 100 0.82 -6.20 -18.06
C VAL A 100 0.81 -7.67 -18.49
N PRO A 101 1.79 -8.48 -18.08
CA PRO A 101 1.83 -9.89 -18.45
C PRO A 101 0.67 -10.69 -17.86
N ASP A 102 0.39 -11.85 -18.45
CA ASP A 102 -0.52 -12.82 -17.88
C ASP A 102 -0.08 -13.22 -16.47
N GLY A 103 -1.02 -13.25 -15.54
CA GLY A 103 -0.71 -13.54 -14.13
C GLY A 103 -1.74 -12.96 -13.16
N GLU A 104 -1.43 -13.09 -11.88
CA GLU A 104 -2.16 -12.44 -10.79
C GLU A 104 -1.29 -11.31 -10.23
N TRP A 105 -1.84 -10.10 -10.18
CA TRP A 105 -1.11 -8.90 -9.82
C TRP A 105 -1.77 -8.17 -8.66
N SER A 106 -0.99 -7.92 -7.61
CA SER A 106 -1.44 -7.03 -6.53
C SER A 106 -1.34 -5.58 -6.99
N ALA A 107 -2.41 -4.82 -6.75
CA ALA A 107 -2.50 -3.43 -7.13
C ALA A 107 -3.21 -2.61 -6.04
N GLU A 108 -3.15 -1.30 -6.17
CA GLU A 108 -3.96 -0.36 -5.39
C GLU A 108 -4.92 0.36 -6.33
N ALA A 109 -6.21 0.29 -6.05
CA ALA A 109 -7.20 1.13 -6.72
C ALA A 109 -7.24 2.50 -6.02
N LEU A 110 -7.08 3.56 -6.81
CA LEU A 110 -6.91 4.93 -6.37
C LEU A 110 -7.91 5.85 -7.07
N GLY A 111 -8.31 6.95 -6.45
CA GLY A 111 -9.12 7.96 -7.13
C GLY A 111 -10.13 8.68 -6.26
N GLU A 112 -10.94 9.53 -6.89
CA GLU A 112 -11.83 10.51 -6.26
C GLU A 112 -12.80 9.94 -5.22
N LYS A 113 -13.31 8.73 -5.44
CA LYS A 113 -14.30 8.08 -4.58
C LYS A 113 -13.72 6.90 -3.80
N ILE A 114 -12.40 6.73 -3.82
CA ILE A 114 -11.69 5.67 -3.13
C ILE A 114 -10.98 6.27 -1.91
N GLN A 115 -11.28 5.75 -0.70
CA GLN A 115 -10.66 6.13 0.58
C GLN A 115 -10.65 7.64 0.87
N GLY A 116 -11.60 8.41 0.32
CA GLY A 116 -11.65 9.86 0.50
C GLY A 116 -10.62 10.65 -0.32
N ASN A 117 -10.06 10.02 -1.35
CA ASN A 117 -9.11 10.65 -2.28
C ASN A 117 -7.86 11.27 -1.63
N PRO A 118 -7.10 10.52 -0.82
CA PRO A 118 -5.96 11.09 -0.10
C PRO A 118 -4.83 11.59 -1.02
N LEU A 119 -4.80 11.14 -2.28
CA LEU A 119 -3.83 11.54 -3.29
C LEU A 119 -4.31 12.69 -4.19
N ASN A 120 -5.52 13.22 -3.96
CA ASN A 120 -6.11 14.31 -4.72
C ASN A 120 -6.08 14.07 -6.24
N LEU A 121 -6.44 12.85 -6.65
CA LEU A 121 -6.49 12.44 -8.05
C LEU A 121 -7.79 12.91 -8.72
N VAL A 122 -7.75 13.06 -10.03
CA VAL A 122 -8.93 13.21 -10.89
C VAL A 122 -9.22 11.86 -11.53
N GLY A 123 -10.48 11.38 -11.41
CA GLY A 123 -10.88 10.07 -11.88
C GLY A 123 -10.35 8.93 -11.00
N HIS A 124 -10.34 7.71 -11.56
CA HIS A 124 -9.88 6.50 -10.88
C HIS A 124 -8.83 5.79 -11.73
N THR A 125 -7.83 5.17 -11.08
CA THR A 125 -6.74 4.43 -11.73
C THR A 125 -6.24 3.31 -10.84
N LEU A 126 -5.55 2.32 -11.43
CA LEU A 126 -4.79 1.31 -10.70
C LEU A 126 -3.31 1.68 -10.61
N PHE A 127 -2.68 1.20 -9.55
CA PHE A 127 -1.22 1.14 -9.44
C PHE A 127 -0.79 -0.30 -9.15
N ILE A 128 0.06 -0.89 -10.01
CA ILE A 128 0.52 -2.28 -9.88
C ILE A 128 1.89 -2.31 -9.20
N PHE A 129 1.96 -2.89 -7.98
CA PHE A 129 3.16 -2.83 -7.14
C PHE A 129 4.33 -3.70 -7.60
N THR A 130 4.10 -4.71 -8.42
CA THR A 130 5.12 -5.73 -8.74
C THR A 130 5.83 -5.50 -10.06
N LEU A 131 5.40 -4.51 -10.83
CA LEU A 131 6.06 -4.15 -12.09
C LEU A 131 7.13 -3.08 -11.85
N PRO A 132 8.41 -3.33 -12.20
CA PRO A 132 9.51 -2.41 -11.92
C PRO A 132 9.30 -1.00 -12.46
N GLU A 133 8.75 -0.86 -13.66
CA GLU A 133 8.46 0.44 -14.27
C GLU A 133 7.41 1.25 -13.50
N TRP A 134 6.50 0.59 -12.76
CA TRP A 134 5.52 1.25 -11.90
C TRP A 134 6.17 1.64 -10.57
N LEU A 135 6.93 0.74 -9.95
CA LEU A 135 7.63 1.02 -8.69
C LEU A 135 8.59 2.19 -8.84
N ASN A 136 9.30 2.28 -9.95
CA ASN A 136 10.25 3.38 -10.20
C ASN A 136 9.58 4.77 -10.18
N LYS A 137 8.29 4.88 -10.55
CA LYS A 137 7.55 6.14 -10.52
C LYS A 137 7.36 6.70 -9.11
N VAL A 138 7.34 5.83 -8.10
CA VAL A 138 7.04 6.17 -6.70
C VAL A 138 8.20 5.87 -5.75
N THR A 139 9.42 5.65 -6.27
CA THR A 139 10.62 5.35 -5.49
C THR A 139 11.23 6.61 -4.90
N TYR A 140 11.64 6.55 -3.63
CA TYR A 140 12.43 7.57 -2.94
C TYR A 140 13.85 7.08 -2.72
N SER A 141 14.82 7.97 -2.92
CA SER A 141 16.23 7.74 -2.60
C SER A 141 16.57 8.31 -1.22
N ASN A 142 17.60 7.73 -0.58
CA ASN A 142 18.12 8.20 0.71
C ASN A 142 17.08 8.30 1.83
N VAL A 143 16.14 7.35 1.86
CA VAL A 143 15.13 7.28 2.92
C VAL A 143 15.82 6.85 4.22
N PRO A 144 15.69 7.62 5.33
CA PRO A 144 16.22 7.19 6.62
C PRO A 144 15.60 5.84 7.05
N THR A 145 16.34 5.06 7.81
CA THR A 145 15.86 3.79 8.38
C THR A 145 15.79 3.82 9.90
N ASP A 146 16.32 4.87 10.51
CA ASP A 146 16.24 5.09 11.95
C ASP A 146 14.97 5.89 12.33
N PHE A 147 14.57 5.76 13.59
CA PHE A 147 13.35 6.36 14.11
C PHE A 147 13.32 7.89 14.01
N LYS A 148 14.40 8.56 14.39
CA LYS A 148 14.46 10.05 14.40
C LYS A 148 14.48 10.61 13.00
N GLY A 149 15.28 10.00 12.13
CA GLY A 149 15.36 10.35 10.72
C GLY A 149 14.00 10.22 10.04
N LEU A 150 13.31 9.09 10.19
CA LEU A 150 11.98 8.87 9.61
C LEU A 150 10.92 9.80 10.17
N LYS A 151 10.93 10.03 11.49
CA LYS A 151 9.98 10.95 12.12
C LYS A 151 10.11 12.38 11.57
N THR A 152 11.32 12.80 11.23
CA THR A 152 11.58 14.12 10.64
C THR A 152 11.31 14.14 9.13
N TRP A 153 11.74 13.10 8.42
CA TRP A 153 11.72 13.04 6.96
C TRP A 153 10.32 12.84 6.39
N LEU A 154 9.53 11.88 6.93
CA LEU A 154 8.23 11.48 6.37
C LEU A 154 7.23 12.65 6.20
N PRO A 155 7.03 13.55 7.19
CA PRO A 155 6.06 14.64 7.07
C PRO A 155 6.41 15.68 6.00
N LEU A 156 7.67 15.71 5.58
CA LEU A 156 8.16 16.66 4.59
C LEU A 156 8.03 16.16 3.15
N GLN A 157 7.71 14.87 2.98
CA GLN A 157 7.64 14.29 1.64
C GLN A 157 6.34 14.62 0.95
N LYS A 158 6.46 14.94 -0.33
CA LYS A 158 5.32 15.06 -1.23
C LYS A 158 5.12 13.75 -1.98
N SER A 159 3.86 13.42 -2.24
CA SER A 159 3.52 12.27 -3.07
C SER A 159 4.14 12.41 -4.47
N LYS A 160 4.66 11.32 -4.97
CA LYS A 160 5.15 11.21 -6.35
C LYS A 160 4.04 10.83 -7.33
N PHE A 161 2.93 10.35 -6.81
CA PHE A 161 1.80 9.91 -7.60
C PHE A 161 0.59 10.85 -7.48
N GLY A 162 0.38 11.42 -6.29
CA GLY A 162 -0.73 12.33 -6.00
C GLY A 162 -0.45 13.77 -6.41
N ASN A 163 -1.52 14.58 -6.41
CA ASN A 163 -1.48 15.99 -6.80
C ASN A 163 -1.34 16.88 -5.56
N ASP A 164 -0.12 17.39 -5.33
CA ASP A 164 0.24 18.31 -4.24
C ASP A 164 -0.17 17.83 -2.84
N THR A 165 -0.06 16.54 -2.58
CA THR A 165 -0.35 15.92 -1.29
C THR A 165 0.92 15.42 -0.60
N GLY A 166 0.84 15.20 0.72
CA GLY A 166 1.85 14.43 1.46
C GLY A 166 1.71 12.93 1.20
N ILE A 167 2.69 12.16 1.65
CA ILE A 167 2.65 10.69 1.56
C ILE A 167 1.97 10.06 2.79
N GLU A 168 1.33 8.91 2.63
CA GLU A 168 0.87 8.10 3.78
C GLU A 168 2.06 7.51 4.54
N GLY A 169 3.10 7.10 3.83
CA GLY A 169 4.28 6.44 4.36
C GLY A 169 5.16 5.86 3.28
N VAL A 170 6.04 4.96 3.69
CA VAL A 170 6.98 4.23 2.81
C VAL A 170 6.85 2.73 3.01
N VAL A 171 7.00 2.00 1.92
CA VAL A 171 7.19 0.54 1.90
C VAL A 171 8.57 0.25 1.32
N TRP A 172 9.35 -0.56 2.01
CA TRP A 172 10.59 -1.12 1.47
C TRP A 172 10.31 -2.50 0.87
N HIS A 173 10.82 -2.73 -0.31
CA HIS A 173 10.71 -3.98 -1.06
C HIS A 173 12.11 -4.54 -1.28
N ASN A 174 12.45 -5.63 -0.65
CA ASN A 174 13.63 -6.39 -1.03
C ASN A 174 13.27 -7.28 -2.22
N LEU A 175 13.66 -6.87 -3.43
CA LEU A 175 13.29 -7.57 -4.65
C LEU A 175 13.98 -8.93 -4.80
N ASN A 176 15.05 -9.20 -4.03
CA ASN A 176 15.77 -10.47 -4.06
C ASN A 176 15.09 -11.53 -3.20
N THR A 177 14.58 -11.14 -2.01
CA THR A 177 13.95 -12.07 -1.06
C THR A 177 12.43 -12.04 -1.11
N GLY A 178 11.85 -10.98 -1.69
CA GLY A 178 10.40 -10.71 -1.66
C GLY A 178 9.90 -10.17 -0.32
N GLU A 179 10.79 -9.96 0.65
CA GLU A 179 10.43 -9.39 1.95
C GLU A 179 10.04 -7.92 1.81
N MET A 180 9.10 -7.50 2.64
CA MET A 180 8.63 -6.11 2.69
C MET A 180 8.46 -5.67 4.14
N CYS A 181 8.71 -4.38 4.39
CA CYS A 181 8.33 -3.72 5.62
C CYS A 181 7.86 -2.29 5.34
N LYS A 182 7.21 -1.64 6.30
CA LYS A 182 6.62 -0.31 6.09
C LYS A 182 6.66 0.55 7.34
N ILE A 183 6.49 1.86 7.10
CA ILE A 183 6.20 2.85 8.13
C ILE A 183 5.25 3.91 7.58
N LYS A 184 4.40 4.48 8.40
CA LYS A 184 3.44 5.52 8.03
C LYS A 184 3.69 6.78 8.85
N VAL A 185 3.35 7.94 8.29
CA VAL A 185 3.36 9.22 9.02
C VAL A 185 2.54 9.11 10.29
N LYS A 186 1.33 8.58 10.21
CA LYS A 186 0.41 8.43 11.36
C LYS A 186 0.88 7.44 12.44
N ASP A 187 1.91 6.66 12.16
CA ASP A 187 2.44 5.73 13.16
C ASP A 187 3.24 6.47 14.25
N PHE A 188 3.81 7.61 13.93
CA PHE A 188 4.55 8.43 14.88
C PHE A 188 3.63 9.31 15.77
N ASP A 189 4.13 9.62 16.95
CA ASP A 189 3.53 10.62 17.83
C ASP A 189 4.15 11.99 17.53
N PHE A 190 3.42 12.82 16.79
CA PHE A 190 3.76 14.22 16.62
C PHE A 190 3.03 15.00 17.71
N LYS A 191 3.72 15.29 18.82
CA LYS A 191 3.16 16.19 19.84
C LYS A 191 2.78 17.50 19.16
N ARG A 192 1.52 17.87 19.31
CA ARG A 192 1.00 19.18 18.94
C ARG A 192 1.53 20.25 19.89
#